data_0d68c55fd5347f484ba73c2c3342f0ed
#
_entry.id   0d68c55fd5347f484ba73c2c3342f0ed
#
_cell.length_a   1.000
_cell.length_b   1.000
_cell.length_c   1.000
_cell.angle_alpha   90.00
_cell.angle_beta   90.00
_cell.angle_gamma   90.00
#
_symmetry.space_group_name_H-M   'P 1'
#
loop_
_entity.id
_entity.type
_entity.pdbx_description
1 polymer ?
#
loop_
_entity_poly.entity_id
_entity_poly.type
_entity_poly.pdbx_seq_one_letter_code
_entity_poly.pdbx_strand_id
1 'polypeptide(L)'
;MRILVVSHTYIVDINREKYKILANIEPDIEVTIVVPRWWKPGGVQNKIIETEFYQKDSFKIVPISNFSQNNQGLLTFGTDIIKLLQEFQPQIIQVEQGSKSLAYTQLIILNKLLKLQAKNILFTWWNLPYKLNWPVSVLENYNLNHTEGIIAGNLDGAKILRERGYTGAMAVMPQLGVDETLFRRTGKDANLLQKFGIEQTDFMVGFVGRFVEEKGLLTLAESLAGLKERSWKWLLVGQGKLRSHLAAKCIEWGISDRIVWVESVSHEEIPPYINLMNCLVLPSQTSYKFKTLTAVGWKEQFGHVLIEAMACKIPVIGSDCGEIPHVIGDAGLIFPEGNAGVLRDCLRELMERRDLAADLGDRGYHRAIGNYTNQALAEQLLDFYKELL
;
A
#
# COMPACT_ATOMS: atom_id res chain seq x y z
N MET A 1 20.20 -14.63 11.98
CA MET A 1 19.64 -13.31 12.46
C MET A 1 18.22 -13.52 12.96
N ARG A 2 17.88 -13.08 14.19
CA ARG A 2 16.52 -13.22 14.75
C ARG A 2 15.79 -11.88 14.68
N ILE A 3 14.68 -11.86 13.93
CA ILE A 3 13.90 -10.67 13.60
C ILE A 3 12.50 -10.79 14.20
N LEU A 4 12.13 -9.86 15.08
CA LEU A 4 10.78 -9.72 15.60
C LEU A 4 10.09 -8.56 14.90
N VAL A 5 8.98 -8.86 14.22
CA VAL A 5 8.13 -7.85 13.57
C VAL A 5 6.80 -7.75 14.31
N VAL A 6 6.35 -6.53 14.60
CA VAL A 6 5.11 -6.30 15.36
C VAL A 6 4.17 -5.43 14.55
N SER A 7 3.05 -5.99 14.09
CA SER A 7 2.06 -5.25 13.30
C SER A 7 0.69 -5.94 13.27
N HIS A 8 -0.37 -5.14 13.29
CA HIS A 8 -1.73 -5.62 13.05
C HIS A 8 -2.00 -5.95 11.57
N THR A 9 -1.15 -5.50 10.64
CA THR A 9 -1.29 -5.73 9.19
C THR A 9 -1.21 -7.22 8.84
N TYR A 10 -0.44 -7.99 9.59
CA TYR A 10 -0.15 -9.41 9.31
C TYR A 10 -1.15 -10.41 9.91
N ILE A 11 -2.28 -9.91 10.42
CA ILE A 11 -3.44 -10.77 10.68
C ILE A 11 -3.99 -11.38 9.38
N VAL A 12 -3.78 -10.69 8.24
CA VAL A 12 -4.16 -11.14 6.89
C VAL A 12 -3.00 -11.90 6.26
N ASP A 13 -3.25 -13.14 5.82
CA ASP A 13 -2.18 -14.04 5.37
C ASP A 13 -1.41 -13.54 4.15
N ILE A 14 -2.11 -12.99 3.16
CA ILE A 14 -1.50 -12.46 1.93
C ILE A 14 -0.46 -11.36 2.20
N ASN A 15 -0.58 -10.65 3.32
CA ASN A 15 0.36 -9.58 3.69
C ASN A 15 1.70 -10.12 4.23
N ARG A 16 1.82 -11.43 4.52
CA ARG A 16 2.98 -12.05 5.17
C ARG A 16 4.08 -12.46 4.22
N GLU A 17 3.83 -12.42 2.90
CA GLU A 17 4.69 -13.04 1.89
C GLU A 17 6.13 -12.49 1.92
N LYS A 18 6.30 -11.18 2.00
CA LYS A 18 7.63 -10.56 2.15
C LYS A 18 8.46 -11.18 3.30
N TYR A 19 7.83 -11.44 4.44
CA TYR A 19 8.51 -12.00 5.61
C TYR A 19 8.70 -13.52 5.54
N LYS A 20 7.82 -14.25 4.85
CA LYS A 20 8.04 -15.67 4.53
C LYS A 20 9.27 -15.81 3.63
N ILE A 21 9.39 -14.93 2.64
CA ILE A 21 10.56 -14.87 1.76
C ILE A 21 11.81 -14.51 2.56
N LEU A 22 11.76 -13.45 3.36
CA LEU A 22 12.88 -13.00 4.19
C LEU A 22 13.43 -14.12 5.08
N ALA A 23 12.55 -14.92 5.68
CA ALA A 23 12.92 -16.06 6.53
C ALA A 23 13.63 -17.18 5.76
N ASN A 24 13.59 -17.18 4.43
CA ASN A 24 14.17 -18.21 3.57
C ASN A 24 15.34 -17.70 2.69
N ILE A 25 15.68 -16.40 2.75
CA ILE A 25 16.79 -15.84 1.94
C ILE A 25 18.13 -16.41 2.40
N GLU A 26 18.35 -16.50 3.71
CA GLU A 26 19.58 -17.06 4.30
C GLU A 26 19.24 -18.07 5.40
N PRO A 27 20.03 -19.16 5.55
CA PRO A 27 19.71 -20.25 6.48
C PRO A 27 19.55 -19.84 7.95
N ASP A 28 20.28 -18.79 8.37
CA ASP A 28 20.34 -18.34 9.75
C ASP A 28 19.35 -17.24 10.09
N ILE A 29 18.37 -16.96 9.22
CA ILE A 29 17.33 -15.95 9.45
C ILE A 29 16.10 -16.61 10.06
N GLU A 30 15.73 -16.14 11.24
CA GLU A 30 14.45 -16.48 11.89
C GLU A 30 13.56 -15.25 11.96
N VAL A 31 12.32 -15.35 11.48
CA VAL A 31 11.34 -14.27 11.51
C VAL A 31 10.15 -14.67 12.36
N THR A 32 9.90 -13.90 13.42
CA THR A 32 8.71 -14.02 14.26
C THR A 32 7.86 -12.77 14.12
N ILE A 33 6.63 -12.91 13.66
CA ILE A 33 5.68 -11.81 13.58
C ILE A 33 4.70 -11.89 14.75
N VAL A 34 4.66 -10.85 15.56
CA VAL A 34 3.65 -10.64 16.61
C VAL A 34 2.48 -9.87 16.03
N VAL A 35 1.30 -10.44 16.21
CA VAL A 35 0.04 -9.81 15.83
C VAL A 35 -0.90 -9.71 17.03
N PRO A 36 -1.82 -8.73 17.07
CA PRO A 36 -2.90 -8.75 18.06
C PRO A 36 -3.76 -10.00 17.87
N ARG A 37 -4.08 -10.69 18.97
CA ARG A 37 -4.93 -11.89 18.91
C ARG A 37 -6.31 -11.57 18.38
N TRP A 38 -6.89 -10.44 18.80
CA TRP A 38 -8.20 -9.96 18.36
C TRP A 38 -8.05 -8.58 17.74
N TRP A 39 -8.36 -8.48 16.46
CA TRP A 39 -8.28 -7.21 15.76
C TRP A 39 -9.47 -7.00 14.81
N LYS A 40 -9.97 -5.77 14.78
CA LYS A 40 -10.99 -5.33 13.84
C LYS A 40 -10.32 -4.52 12.74
N PRO A 41 -10.03 -5.12 11.58
CA PRO A 41 -9.49 -4.38 10.45
C PRO A 41 -10.52 -3.36 9.99
N GLY A 42 -10.07 -2.17 9.61
CA GLY A 42 -10.92 -1.16 8.98
C GLY A 42 -11.36 -1.60 7.57
N GLY A 43 -12.36 -0.92 7.01
CA GLY A 43 -12.81 -1.15 5.64
C GLY A 43 -14.04 -2.05 5.53
N VAL A 44 -14.07 -2.92 4.50
CA VAL A 44 -15.25 -3.73 4.17
C VAL A 44 -15.54 -4.83 5.22
N GLN A 45 -14.51 -5.36 5.85
CA GLN A 45 -14.64 -6.37 6.89
C GLN A 45 -14.77 -5.73 8.28
N ASN A 46 -15.99 -5.50 8.71
CA ASN A 46 -16.28 -4.88 10.01
C ASN A 46 -16.39 -5.91 11.16
N LYS A 47 -15.72 -7.07 11.05
CA LYS A 47 -15.71 -8.15 12.05
C LYS A 47 -14.37 -8.19 12.78
N ILE A 48 -14.42 -8.60 14.06
CA ILE A 48 -13.19 -8.93 14.80
C ILE A 48 -12.65 -10.23 14.24
N ILE A 49 -11.38 -10.22 13.88
CA ILE A 49 -10.62 -11.40 13.45
C ILE A 49 -9.83 -11.90 14.66
N GLU A 50 -9.95 -13.17 14.97
CA GLU A 50 -9.04 -13.87 15.88
C GLU A 50 -7.95 -14.52 15.02
N THR A 51 -6.70 -14.24 15.36
CA THR A 51 -5.55 -14.83 14.66
C THR A 51 -5.04 -16.03 15.42
N GLU A 52 -4.78 -17.11 14.70
CA GLU A 52 -4.20 -18.34 15.25
C GLU A 52 -2.68 -18.33 15.12
N PHE A 53 -2.03 -19.14 15.97
CA PHE A 53 -0.60 -19.39 15.88
C PHE A 53 -0.29 -20.14 14.57
N TYR A 54 0.79 -19.73 13.91
CA TYR A 54 1.29 -20.41 12.71
C TYR A 54 2.82 -20.51 12.78
N GLN A 55 3.36 -21.62 12.37
CA GLN A 55 4.81 -21.82 12.22
C GLN A 55 5.09 -22.73 11.01
N LYS A 56 6.03 -22.30 10.20
CA LYS A 56 6.63 -23.09 9.15
C LYS A 56 8.11 -22.72 9.05
N ASP A 57 8.97 -23.72 9.19
CA ASP A 57 10.42 -23.55 9.16
C ASP A 57 10.90 -22.42 10.11
N SER A 58 11.61 -21.44 9.61
CA SER A 58 12.13 -20.27 10.34
C SER A 58 11.12 -19.10 10.44
N PHE A 59 9.87 -19.27 9.97
CA PHE A 59 8.83 -18.25 9.99
C PHE A 59 7.71 -18.59 10.98
N LYS A 60 7.34 -17.62 11.87
CA LYS A 60 6.30 -17.78 12.87
C LYS A 60 5.35 -16.59 12.93
N ILE A 61 4.05 -16.87 13.16
CA ILE A 61 3.04 -15.87 13.55
C ILE A 61 2.62 -16.18 14.98
N VAL A 62 2.80 -15.21 15.87
CA VAL A 62 2.48 -15.35 17.29
C VAL A 62 1.40 -14.33 17.67
N PRO A 63 0.14 -14.76 17.82
CA PRO A 63 -0.93 -13.90 18.30
C PRO A 63 -0.80 -13.69 19.81
N ILE A 64 -0.70 -12.43 20.23
CA ILE A 64 -0.61 -12.06 21.66
C ILE A 64 -1.86 -11.27 22.05
N SER A 65 -2.35 -11.51 23.28
CA SER A 65 -3.46 -10.74 23.87
C SER A 65 -3.15 -9.24 23.85
N ASN A 66 -4.15 -8.43 23.55
CA ASN A 66 -3.98 -7.00 23.29
C ASN A 66 -5.09 -6.16 23.92
N PHE A 67 -4.78 -4.92 24.28
CA PHE A 67 -5.73 -4.02 24.96
C PHE A 67 -6.56 -3.15 24.02
N SER A 68 -6.12 -2.90 22.78
CA SER A 68 -6.91 -2.21 21.77
C SER A 68 -7.20 -3.14 20.61
N GLN A 69 -8.45 -3.15 20.11
CA GLN A 69 -8.88 -4.04 19.03
C GLN A 69 -9.06 -3.32 17.68
N ASN A 70 -8.94 -1.98 17.63
CA ASN A 70 -9.18 -1.19 16.42
C ASN A 70 -8.41 0.14 16.36
N ASN A 71 -7.68 0.47 17.40
CA ASN A 71 -6.87 1.69 17.44
C ASN A 71 -5.39 1.32 17.54
N GLN A 72 -4.69 1.43 16.42
CA GLN A 72 -3.27 1.07 16.35
C GLN A 72 -2.36 1.96 17.21
N GLY A 73 -2.73 3.21 17.48
CA GLY A 73 -1.96 4.11 18.35
C GLY A 73 -1.99 3.69 19.83
N LEU A 74 -3.11 3.08 20.25
CA LEU A 74 -3.35 2.60 21.62
C LEU A 74 -3.07 1.10 21.77
N LEU A 75 -2.70 0.40 20.71
CA LEU A 75 -2.39 -1.02 20.78
C LEU A 75 -1.22 -1.24 21.73
N THR A 76 -1.41 -2.16 22.69
CA THR A 76 -0.37 -2.69 23.58
C THR A 76 -0.62 -4.19 23.78
N PHE A 77 0.41 -4.92 24.15
CA PHE A 77 0.38 -6.37 24.30
C PHE A 77 0.41 -6.79 25.76
N GLY A 78 -0.20 -7.93 26.05
CA GLY A 78 -0.19 -8.56 27.38
C GLY A 78 1.19 -9.13 27.75
N THR A 79 1.28 -9.76 28.91
CA THR A 79 2.53 -10.25 29.50
C THR A 79 3.25 -11.33 28.68
N ASP A 80 2.52 -12.07 27.83
CA ASP A 80 3.09 -13.11 26.97
C ASP A 80 4.18 -12.57 26.02
N ILE A 81 4.16 -11.27 25.71
CA ILE A 81 5.22 -10.62 24.92
C ILE A 81 6.58 -10.69 25.65
N ILE A 82 6.58 -10.64 26.98
CA ILE A 82 7.81 -10.69 27.80
C ILE A 82 8.45 -12.07 27.66
N LYS A 83 7.62 -13.14 27.80
CA LYS A 83 8.08 -14.51 27.63
C LYS A 83 8.64 -14.74 26.23
N LEU A 84 7.91 -14.30 25.19
CA LEU A 84 8.37 -14.40 23.81
C LEU A 84 9.72 -13.70 23.61
N LEU A 85 9.91 -12.50 24.10
CA LEU A 85 11.16 -11.75 23.99
C LEU A 85 12.34 -12.46 24.70
N GLN A 86 12.09 -13.03 25.89
CA GLN A 86 13.10 -13.79 26.65
C GLN A 86 13.51 -15.10 25.95
N GLU A 87 12.57 -15.79 25.32
CA GLU A 87 12.82 -17.06 24.61
C GLU A 87 13.45 -16.81 23.23
N PHE A 88 12.92 -15.87 22.45
CA PHE A 88 13.33 -15.61 21.08
C PHE A 88 14.64 -14.81 20.98
N GLN A 89 14.93 -13.91 21.97
CA GLN A 89 16.13 -13.08 22.00
C GLN A 89 16.40 -12.37 20.65
N PRO A 90 15.48 -11.50 20.15
CA PRO A 90 15.62 -10.88 18.84
C PRO A 90 16.85 -9.94 18.79
N GLN A 91 17.47 -9.86 17.60
CA GLN A 91 18.49 -8.86 17.27
C GLN A 91 17.87 -7.61 16.64
N ILE A 92 16.71 -7.79 16.00
CA ILE A 92 15.91 -6.71 15.41
C ILE A 92 14.50 -6.77 16.03
N ILE A 93 13.99 -5.61 16.44
CA ILE A 93 12.59 -5.40 16.85
C ILE A 93 12.02 -4.32 15.93
N GLN A 94 11.24 -4.71 14.94
CA GLN A 94 10.56 -3.79 14.03
C GLN A 94 9.08 -3.65 14.39
N VAL A 95 8.61 -2.42 14.61
CA VAL A 95 7.21 -2.13 14.90
C VAL A 95 6.60 -1.26 13.80
N GLU A 96 5.52 -1.74 13.20
CA GLU A 96 4.91 -1.11 12.03
C GLU A 96 3.59 -0.42 12.40
N GLN A 97 3.67 0.58 13.26
CA GLN A 97 2.50 1.32 13.77
C GLN A 97 2.71 2.83 13.88
N GLY A 98 3.81 3.33 13.32
CA GLY A 98 4.14 4.76 13.34
C GLY A 98 4.79 5.25 14.65
N SER A 99 5.37 6.45 14.60
CA SER A 99 6.19 7.04 15.66
C SER A 99 5.45 7.30 16.99
N LYS A 100 4.12 7.37 16.96
CA LYS A 100 3.25 7.69 18.10
C LYS A 100 2.62 6.44 18.74
N SER A 101 3.12 5.25 18.45
CA SER A 101 2.55 3.98 18.88
C SER A 101 2.97 3.63 20.31
N LEU A 102 1.99 3.27 21.15
CA LEU A 102 2.25 2.73 22.49
C LEU A 102 2.90 1.34 22.44
N ALA A 103 2.56 0.50 21.44
CA ALA A 103 3.22 -0.78 21.26
C ALA A 103 4.72 -0.61 21.02
N TYR A 104 5.12 0.40 20.24
CA TYR A 104 6.52 0.68 20.00
C TYR A 104 7.23 1.11 21.28
N THR A 105 6.64 2.02 22.04
CA THR A 105 7.15 2.40 23.37
C THR A 105 7.30 1.20 24.31
N GLN A 106 6.28 0.33 24.34
CA GLN A 106 6.30 -0.90 25.15
C GLN A 106 7.49 -1.78 24.76
N LEU A 107 7.72 -2.02 23.47
CA LEU A 107 8.82 -2.87 22.99
C LEU A 107 10.20 -2.25 23.29
N ILE A 108 10.36 -0.93 23.13
CA ILE A 108 11.60 -0.22 23.51
C ILE A 108 11.89 -0.40 25.00
N ILE A 109 10.88 -0.22 25.87
CA ILE A 109 11.03 -0.39 27.32
C ILE A 109 11.41 -1.84 27.66
N LEU A 110 10.73 -2.82 27.06
CA LEU A 110 11.01 -4.23 27.29
C LEU A 110 12.40 -4.62 26.79
N ASN A 111 12.83 -4.13 25.62
CA ASN A 111 14.20 -4.33 25.10
C ASN A 111 15.25 -3.91 26.14
N LYS A 112 15.06 -2.72 26.76
CA LYS A 112 15.96 -2.21 27.80
C LYS A 112 15.91 -3.02 29.08
N LEU A 113 14.71 -3.29 29.61
CA LEU A 113 14.52 -4.01 30.87
C LEU A 113 15.07 -5.45 30.79
N LEU A 114 14.86 -6.12 29.68
CA LEU A 114 15.34 -7.48 29.43
C LEU A 114 16.80 -7.55 28.93
N LYS A 115 17.44 -6.38 28.68
CA LYS A 115 18.80 -6.25 28.19
C LYS A 115 19.07 -7.02 26.89
N LEU A 116 18.11 -7.03 25.96
CA LEU A 116 18.19 -7.79 24.71
C LEU A 116 19.22 -7.22 23.74
N GLN A 117 19.52 -5.91 23.83
CA GLN A 117 20.40 -5.19 22.90
C GLN A 117 19.93 -5.22 21.44
N ALA A 118 18.64 -5.48 21.22
CA ALA A 118 18.05 -5.49 19.89
C ALA A 118 18.01 -4.07 19.30
N LYS A 119 18.17 -3.97 17.98
CA LYS A 119 17.95 -2.72 17.23
C LYS A 119 16.45 -2.45 17.10
N ASN A 120 15.99 -1.31 17.58
CA ASN A 120 14.59 -0.89 17.45
C ASN A 120 14.38 -0.20 16.12
N ILE A 121 13.48 -0.71 15.32
CA ILE A 121 13.14 -0.19 13.99
C ILE A 121 11.67 0.21 13.96
N LEU A 122 11.42 1.37 13.38
CA LEU A 122 10.09 1.92 13.21
C LEU A 122 9.67 1.87 11.74
N PHE A 123 8.44 1.46 11.44
CA PHE A 123 7.82 1.66 10.15
C PHE A 123 6.65 2.64 10.23
N THR A 124 6.49 3.51 9.21
CA THR A 124 5.37 4.44 9.11
C THR A 124 4.90 4.68 7.67
N TRP A 125 3.57 4.75 7.48
CA TRP A 125 2.92 5.23 6.25
C TRP A 125 2.58 6.72 6.27
N TRP A 126 2.79 7.41 7.40
CA TRP A 126 2.26 8.75 7.60
C TRP A 126 2.94 9.76 6.69
N ASN A 127 2.19 10.38 5.77
CA ASN A 127 2.69 11.27 4.72
C ASN A 127 2.13 12.71 4.79
N LEU A 128 1.57 13.10 5.93
CA LEU A 128 1.04 14.45 6.14
C LEU A 128 1.73 15.15 7.31
N PRO A 129 2.08 16.43 7.19
CA PRO A 129 2.56 17.22 8.32
C PRO A 129 1.55 17.19 9.47
N TYR A 130 2.05 17.11 10.70
CA TYR A 130 1.21 17.06 11.89
C TYR A 130 1.81 17.84 13.05
N LYS A 131 0.93 18.29 13.97
CA LYS A 131 1.31 18.93 15.21
C LYS A 131 0.91 18.05 16.38
N LEU A 132 1.79 17.92 17.35
CA LEU A 132 1.55 17.12 18.55
C LEU A 132 1.56 18.00 19.79
N ASN A 133 0.52 17.82 20.61
CA ASN A 133 0.46 18.38 21.94
C ASN A 133 0.99 17.37 22.97
N TRP A 134 1.38 17.86 24.14
CA TRP A 134 1.64 17.02 25.30
C TRP A 134 0.39 16.17 25.64
N PRO A 135 0.47 14.89 25.96
CA PRO A 135 1.68 14.07 26.16
C PRO A 135 2.19 13.32 24.89
N VAL A 136 1.47 13.40 23.75
CA VAL A 136 1.80 12.63 22.55
C VAL A 136 3.16 13.04 21.96
N SER A 137 3.52 14.32 22.07
CA SER A 137 4.84 14.80 21.65
C SER A 137 5.99 14.18 22.46
N VAL A 138 5.79 13.98 23.77
CA VAL A 138 6.79 13.32 24.64
C VAL A 138 6.94 11.85 24.25
N LEU A 139 5.81 11.16 23.98
CA LEU A 139 5.81 9.78 23.54
C LEU A 139 6.59 9.62 22.22
N GLU A 140 6.29 10.46 21.21
CA GLU A 140 6.98 10.40 19.93
C GLU A 140 8.47 10.70 20.06
N ASN A 141 8.84 11.75 20.82
CA ASN A 141 10.24 12.07 21.05
C ASN A 141 10.97 10.92 21.74
N TYR A 142 10.35 10.29 22.73
CA TYR A 142 10.91 9.11 23.37
C TYR A 142 11.16 7.99 22.36
N ASN A 143 10.16 7.68 21.53
CA ASN A 143 10.25 6.64 20.51
C ASN A 143 11.38 6.95 19.50
N LEU A 144 11.40 8.15 18.93
CA LEU A 144 12.41 8.55 17.94
C LEU A 144 13.83 8.53 18.49
N ASN A 145 14.02 8.95 19.76
CA ASN A 145 15.34 8.95 20.44
C ASN A 145 15.86 7.54 20.77
N HIS A 146 15.03 6.50 20.65
CA HIS A 146 15.39 5.12 20.91
C HIS A 146 15.18 4.23 19.68
N THR A 147 15.23 4.83 18.50
CA THR A 147 15.07 4.18 17.20
C THR A 147 16.43 4.19 16.49
N GLU A 148 16.94 3.02 16.15
CA GLU A 148 18.18 2.86 15.39
C GLU A 148 17.95 2.97 13.90
N GLY A 149 16.76 2.56 13.41
CA GLY A 149 16.40 2.64 11.98
C GLY A 149 14.92 2.96 11.76
N ILE A 150 14.64 3.73 10.71
CA ILE A 150 13.27 4.01 10.26
C ILE A 150 13.06 3.49 8.84
N ILE A 151 11.94 2.83 8.62
CA ILE A 151 11.43 2.51 7.30
C ILE A 151 10.20 3.40 7.07
N ALA A 152 10.31 4.33 6.13
CA ALA A 152 9.21 5.17 5.69
C ALA A 152 8.54 4.53 4.47
N GLY A 153 7.22 4.39 4.50
CA GLY A 153 6.45 3.82 3.39
C GLY A 153 6.37 4.73 2.16
N ASN A 154 6.87 5.98 2.28
CA ASN A 154 6.85 7.00 1.24
C ASN A 154 7.84 8.13 1.56
N LEU A 155 8.18 8.93 0.54
CA LEU A 155 9.13 10.05 0.65
C LEU A 155 8.64 11.17 1.58
N ASP A 156 7.36 11.50 1.53
CA ASP A 156 6.77 12.53 2.42
C ASP A 156 6.94 12.12 3.90
N GLY A 157 6.70 10.85 4.22
CA GLY A 157 6.90 10.31 5.56
C GLY A 157 8.35 10.40 6.04
N ALA A 158 9.29 10.07 5.16
CA ALA A 158 10.72 10.20 5.43
C ALA A 158 11.10 11.66 5.72
N LYS A 159 10.66 12.59 4.87
CA LYS A 159 10.89 14.02 5.03
C LYS A 159 10.32 14.56 6.35
N ILE A 160 9.07 14.20 6.68
CA ILE A 160 8.43 14.62 7.94
C ILE A 160 9.25 14.16 9.15
N LEU A 161 9.72 12.92 9.18
CA LEU A 161 10.51 12.42 10.30
C LEU A 161 11.89 13.08 10.40
N ARG A 162 12.53 13.43 9.27
CA ARG A 162 13.74 14.25 9.25
C ARG A 162 13.50 15.65 9.82
N GLU A 163 12.41 16.31 9.41
CA GLU A 163 12.00 17.61 9.94
C GLU A 163 11.66 17.58 11.44
N ARG A 164 11.27 16.41 11.96
CA ARG A 164 11.05 16.18 13.39
C ARG A 164 12.34 15.83 14.16
N GLY A 165 13.48 15.90 13.50
CA GLY A 165 14.79 15.77 14.14
C GLY A 165 15.37 14.36 14.15
N TYR A 166 14.77 13.38 13.45
CA TYR A 166 15.40 12.06 13.34
C TYR A 166 16.62 12.10 12.40
N THR A 167 17.77 11.68 12.91
CA THR A 167 19.07 11.72 12.19
C THR A 167 19.65 10.34 11.90
N GLY A 168 19.06 9.25 12.45
CA GLY A 168 19.53 7.88 12.27
C GLY A 168 19.32 7.32 10.85
N ALA A 169 19.63 6.03 10.67
CA ALA A 169 19.44 5.33 9.40
C ALA A 169 17.97 5.32 8.96
N MET A 170 17.73 5.49 7.65
CA MET A 170 16.37 5.55 7.11
C MET A 170 16.32 4.97 5.69
N ALA A 171 15.40 4.02 5.49
CA ALA A 171 15.03 3.50 4.19
C ALA A 171 13.64 3.98 3.78
N VAL A 172 13.40 4.09 2.46
CA VAL A 172 12.07 4.36 1.91
C VAL A 172 11.65 3.15 1.10
N MET A 173 10.68 2.41 1.60
CA MET A 173 10.11 1.24 0.91
C MET A 173 8.68 0.97 1.38
N PRO A 174 7.79 0.44 0.51
CA PRO A 174 6.43 0.11 0.92
C PRO A 174 6.41 -1.07 1.91
N GLN A 175 5.35 -1.13 2.70
CA GLN A 175 5.13 -2.22 3.65
C GLN A 175 4.90 -3.56 2.96
N LEU A 176 4.16 -3.54 1.85
CA LEU A 176 3.72 -4.71 1.09
C LEU A 176 4.23 -4.60 -0.35
N GLY A 177 4.66 -5.72 -0.90
CA GLY A 177 5.05 -5.86 -2.29
C GLY A 177 3.91 -6.41 -3.15
N VAL A 178 4.17 -6.49 -4.45
CA VAL A 178 3.32 -7.23 -5.40
C VAL A 178 3.78 -8.68 -5.49
N ASP A 179 2.81 -9.58 -5.63
CA ASP A 179 3.06 -10.98 -5.97
C ASP A 179 3.07 -11.11 -7.51
N GLU A 180 4.27 -11.25 -8.08
CA GLU A 180 4.49 -11.36 -9.53
C GLU A 180 4.02 -12.70 -10.12
N THR A 181 3.75 -13.69 -9.27
CA THR A 181 3.14 -14.96 -9.73
C THR A 181 1.65 -14.81 -9.95
N LEU A 182 1.00 -13.98 -9.13
CA LEU A 182 -0.41 -13.64 -9.21
C LEU A 182 -0.64 -12.52 -10.23
N PHE A 183 0.08 -11.41 -10.11
CA PHE A 183 0.00 -10.25 -11.02
C PHE A 183 1.01 -10.38 -12.15
N ARG A 184 0.60 -11.04 -13.21
CA ARG A 184 1.42 -11.24 -14.41
C ARG A 184 0.63 -10.98 -15.68
N ARG A 185 1.33 -10.67 -16.75
CA ARG A 185 0.67 -10.50 -18.05
C ARG A 185 0.05 -11.80 -18.52
N THR A 186 -1.24 -11.75 -18.81
CA THR A 186 -2.00 -12.83 -19.46
C THR A 186 -2.76 -12.27 -20.66
N GLY A 187 -3.32 -13.14 -21.49
CA GLY A 187 -4.29 -12.72 -22.51
C GLY A 187 -5.56 -12.15 -21.85
N LYS A 188 -6.30 -11.32 -22.61
CA LYS A 188 -7.62 -10.85 -22.18
C LYS A 188 -8.57 -12.04 -22.06
N ASP A 189 -9.25 -12.18 -20.93
CA ASP A 189 -10.21 -13.27 -20.69
C ASP A 189 -11.44 -13.11 -21.58
N ALA A 190 -11.65 -14.08 -22.48
CA ALA A 190 -12.74 -14.06 -23.44
C ALA A 190 -14.14 -14.10 -22.78
N ASN A 191 -14.26 -14.80 -21.64
CA ASN A 191 -15.51 -14.87 -20.89
C ASN A 191 -15.87 -13.51 -20.26
N LEU A 192 -14.85 -12.80 -19.72
CA LEU A 192 -15.06 -11.47 -19.19
C LEU A 192 -15.39 -10.46 -20.30
N LEU A 193 -14.71 -10.54 -21.45
CA LEU A 193 -15.04 -9.71 -22.62
C LEU A 193 -16.50 -9.90 -23.03
N GLN A 194 -16.93 -11.15 -23.18
CA GLN A 194 -18.32 -11.50 -23.54
C GLN A 194 -19.30 -11.04 -22.46
N LYS A 195 -19.02 -11.34 -21.19
CA LYS A 195 -19.86 -10.97 -20.04
C LYS A 195 -20.17 -9.48 -19.99
N PHE A 196 -19.18 -8.64 -20.32
CA PHE A 196 -19.31 -7.19 -20.23
C PHE A 196 -19.59 -6.50 -21.58
N GLY A 197 -19.78 -7.26 -22.66
CA GLY A 197 -19.99 -6.71 -23.99
C GLY A 197 -18.85 -5.79 -24.44
N ILE A 198 -17.60 -6.21 -24.15
CA ILE A 198 -16.39 -5.48 -24.52
C ILE A 198 -15.87 -6.05 -25.84
N GLU A 199 -15.68 -5.21 -26.82
CA GLU A 199 -15.07 -5.60 -28.09
C GLU A 199 -13.54 -5.61 -27.96
N GLN A 200 -12.87 -6.46 -28.74
CA GLN A 200 -11.39 -6.50 -28.71
C GLN A 200 -10.74 -5.19 -29.16
N THR A 201 -11.47 -4.40 -29.93
CA THR A 201 -11.05 -3.09 -30.44
C THR A 201 -11.23 -1.95 -29.45
N ASP A 202 -12.03 -2.16 -28.41
CA ASP A 202 -12.26 -1.15 -27.35
C ASP A 202 -10.97 -0.84 -26.59
N PHE A 203 -10.68 0.45 -26.42
CA PHE A 203 -9.62 0.88 -25.52
C PHE A 203 -10.13 0.88 -24.08
N MET A 204 -9.64 -0.06 -23.28
CA MET A 204 -10.08 -0.24 -21.91
C MET A 204 -9.30 0.65 -20.96
N VAL A 205 -9.95 1.66 -20.41
CA VAL A 205 -9.43 2.45 -19.30
C VAL A 205 -9.84 1.78 -17.99
N GLY A 206 -8.92 1.51 -17.10
CA GLY A 206 -9.19 0.79 -15.84
C GLY A 206 -9.00 1.64 -14.60
N PHE A 207 -9.80 1.34 -13.59
CA PHE A 207 -9.59 1.77 -12.20
C PHE A 207 -9.95 0.62 -11.26
N VAL A 208 -9.09 0.38 -10.28
CA VAL A 208 -9.34 -0.59 -9.20
C VAL A 208 -9.18 0.10 -7.85
N GLY A 209 -10.20 0.05 -7.00
CA GLY A 209 -10.13 0.64 -5.68
C GLY A 209 -11.45 1.12 -5.11
N ARG A 210 -11.40 1.82 -3.99
CA ARG A 210 -12.60 2.37 -3.34
C ARG A 210 -13.18 3.53 -4.13
N PHE A 211 -14.50 3.58 -4.27
CA PHE A 211 -15.19 4.71 -4.91
C PHE A 211 -15.47 5.80 -3.87
N VAL A 212 -14.47 6.63 -3.63
CA VAL A 212 -14.48 7.75 -2.69
C VAL A 212 -13.89 9.00 -3.35
N GLU A 213 -14.22 10.19 -2.83
CA GLU A 213 -13.87 11.45 -3.47
C GLU A 213 -12.35 11.60 -3.70
N GLU A 214 -11.55 11.24 -2.69
CA GLU A 214 -10.09 11.35 -2.74
C GLU A 214 -9.43 10.46 -3.80
N LYS A 215 -10.15 9.51 -4.39
CA LYS A 215 -9.67 8.71 -5.52
C LYS A 215 -9.88 9.37 -6.88
N GLY A 216 -10.46 10.57 -6.95
CA GLY A 216 -10.49 11.42 -8.14
C GLY A 216 -11.28 10.89 -9.32
N LEU A 217 -12.25 9.97 -9.08
CA LEU A 217 -13.02 9.33 -10.15
C LEU A 217 -13.86 10.32 -10.98
N LEU A 218 -14.27 11.46 -10.41
CA LEU A 218 -14.98 12.50 -11.15
C LEU A 218 -14.08 13.18 -12.18
N THR A 219 -12.81 13.42 -11.84
CA THR A 219 -11.79 13.97 -12.77
C THR A 219 -11.57 13.02 -13.95
N LEU A 220 -11.50 11.70 -13.69
CA LEU A 220 -11.37 10.70 -14.75
C LEU A 220 -12.62 10.64 -15.63
N ALA A 221 -13.83 10.69 -15.04
CA ALA A 221 -15.08 10.72 -15.79
C ALA A 221 -15.18 11.95 -16.71
N GLU A 222 -14.82 13.14 -16.21
CA GLU A 222 -14.76 14.38 -16.98
C GLU A 222 -13.76 14.29 -18.14
N SER A 223 -12.58 13.71 -17.90
CA SER A 223 -11.56 13.48 -18.93
C SER A 223 -12.08 12.58 -20.05
N LEU A 224 -12.73 11.48 -19.69
CA LEU A 224 -13.33 10.52 -20.63
C LEU A 224 -14.50 11.11 -21.39
N ALA A 225 -15.32 11.95 -20.76
CA ALA A 225 -16.40 12.68 -21.43
C ALA A 225 -15.90 13.60 -22.54
N GLY A 226 -14.66 14.08 -22.44
CA GLY A 226 -13.98 14.85 -23.49
C GLY A 226 -13.39 14.02 -24.65
N LEU A 227 -13.55 12.68 -24.63
CA LEU A 227 -13.01 11.74 -25.65
C LEU A 227 -14.11 10.89 -26.31
N LYS A 228 -15.33 11.41 -26.42
CA LYS A 228 -16.48 10.66 -26.97
C LYS A 228 -16.31 10.21 -28.42
N GLU A 229 -15.50 10.92 -29.19
CA GLU A 229 -15.18 10.59 -30.58
C GLU A 229 -14.30 9.33 -30.72
N ARG A 230 -13.75 8.82 -29.63
CA ARG A 230 -12.92 7.61 -29.62
C ARG A 230 -13.72 6.40 -29.12
N SER A 231 -13.30 5.21 -29.52
CA SER A 231 -13.85 3.95 -29.00
C SER A 231 -13.09 3.57 -27.73
N TRP A 232 -13.76 3.69 -26.60
CA TRP A 232 -13.24 3.30 -25.29
C TRP A 232 -14.36 2.81 -24.38
N LYS A 233 -13.99 1.99 -23.41
CA LYS A 233 -14.83 1.64 -22.25
C LYS A 233 -14.04 1.87 -20.96
N TRP A 234 -14.75 2.13 -19.90
CA TRP A 234 -14.17 2.35 -18.58
C TRP A 234 -14.55 1.24 -17.63
N LEU A 235 -13.56 0.43 -17.21
CA LEU A 235 -13.71 -0.66 -16.27
C LEU A 235 -13.44 -0.17 -14.86
N LEU A 236 -14.46 -0.19 -14.00
CA LEU A 236 -14.44 0.22 -12.62
C LEU A 236 -14.60 -1.00 -11.72
N VAL A 237 -13.51 -1.41 -11.03
CA VAL A 237 -13.52 -2.54 -10.09
C VAL A 237 -13.47 -2.00 -8.66
N GLY A 238 -14.53 -2.26 -7.89
CA GLY A 238 -14.62 -1.83 -6.49
C GLY A 238 -15.99 -1.30 -6.09
N GLN A 239 -16.02 -0.66 -4.92
CA GLN A 239 -17.24 -0.11 -4.35
C GLN A 239 -16.97 1.12 -3.47
N GLY A 240 -17.99 1.89 -3.18
CA GLY A 240 -17.90 3.04 -2.26
C GLY A 240 -19.03 4.04 -2.41
N LYS A 241 -19.06 5.01 -1.50
CA LYS A 241 -20.16 5.98 -1.40
C LYS A 241 -20.31 6.88 -2.64
N LEU A 242 -19.23 7.03 -3.42
CA LEU A 242 -19.25 7.89 -4.62
C LEU A 242 -19.99 7.25 -5.80
N ARG A 243 -20.27 5.93 -5.80
CA ARG A 243 -20.82 5.19 -6.94
C ARG A 243 -22.07 5.83 -7.54
N SER A 244 -23.08 6.14 -6.71
CA SER A 244 -24.34 6.73 -7.19
C SER A 244 -24.15 8.12 -7.79
N HIS A 245 -23.31 8.95 -7.16
CA HIS A 245 -23.00 10.28 -7.67
C HIS A 245 -22.20 10.22 -8.99
N LEU A 246 -21.21 9.33 -9.06
CA LEU A 246 -20.43 9.10 -10.27
C LEU A 246 -21.31 8.60 -11.43
N ALA A 247 -22.23 7.66 -11.16
CA ALA A 247 -23.16 7.16 -12.18
C ALA A 247 -24.07 8.28 -12.71
N ALA A 248 -24.61 9.14 -11.83
CA ALA A 248 -25.41 10.29 -12.24
C ALA A 248 -24.63 11.27 -13.12
N LYS A 249 -23.36 11.54 -12.79
CA LYS A 249 -22.47 12.37 -13.63
C LYS A 249 -22.14 11.73 -14.96
N CYS A 250 -21.96 10.42 -15.02
CA CYS A 250 -21.76 9.71 -16.30
C CYS A 250 -22.98 9.81 -17.21
N ILE A 251 -24.21 9.79 -16.66
CA ILE A 251 -25.45 10.04 -17.42
C ILE A 251 -25.48 11.47 -17.94
N GLU A 252 -25.27 12.46 -17.04
CA GLU A 252 -25.24 13.89 -17.38
C GLU A 252 -24.24 14.18 -18.52
N TRP A 253 -23.07 13.54 -18.48
CA TRP A 253 -22.03 13.70 -19.49
C TRP A 253 -22.20 12.79 -20.70
N GLY A 254 -23.24 11.95 -20.77
CA GLY A 254 -23.55 11.09 -21.91
C GLY A 254 -22.47 10.03 -22.20
N ILE A 255 -21.96 9.40 -21.13
CA ILE A 255 -20.95 8.32 -21.22
C ILE A 255 -21.36 7.06 -20.44
N SER A 256 -22.59 6.99 -19.95
CA SER A 256 -23.06 5.90 -19.08
C SER A 256 -23.04 4.52 -19.76
N ASP A 257 -23.24 4.45 -21.07
CA ASP A 257 -23.19 3.23 -21.89
C ASP A 257 -21.78 2.66 -22.09
N ARG A 258 -20.76 3.44 -21.74
CA ARG A 258 -19.35 3.05 -21.83
C ARG A 258 -18.76 2.56 -20.51
N ILE A 259 -19.55 2.53 -19.45
CA ILE A 259 -19.07 2.20 -18.11
C ILE A 259 -19.35 0.73 -17.78
N VAL A 260 -18.30 0.02 -17.43
CA VAL A 260 -18.37 -1.37 -16.94
C VAL A 260 -18.14 -1.37 -15.43
N TRP A 261 -19.20 -1.64 -14.68
CA TRP A 261 -19.15 -1.70 -13.22
C TRP A 261 -18.90 -3.14 -12.75
N VAL A 262 -17.86 -3.33 -11.96
CA VAL A 262 -17.56 -4.58 -11.28
C VAL A 262 -17.53 -4.29 -9.77
N GLU A 263 -18.26 -5.09 -9.01
CA GLU A 263 -18.24 -4.97 -7.54
C GLU A 263 -16.87 -5.36 -6.97
N SER A 264 -16.67 -5.11 -5.69
CA SER A 264 -15.46 -5.50 -5.01
C SER A 264 -15.28 -7.02 -5.08
N VAL A 265 -14.14 -7.45 -5.57
CA VAL A 265 -13.72 -8.86 -5.63
C VAL A 265 -12.58 -9.09 -4.65
N SER A 266 -12.23 -10.34 -4.37
CA SER A 266 -11.04 -10.66 -3.59
C SER A 266 -9.77 -10.23 -4.34
N HIS A 267 -8.68 -10.00 -3.60
CA HIS A 267 -7.42 -9.56 -4.20
C HIS A 267 -6.89 -10.55 -5.25
N GLU A 268 -7.10 -11.82 -5.03
CA GLU A 268 -6.70 -12.90 -5.93
C GLU A 268 -7.49 -12.93 -7.25
N GLU A 269 -8.69 -12.33 -7.25
CA GLU A 269 -9.55 -12.25 -8.44
C GLU A 269 -9.31 -10.96 -9.27
N ILE A 270 -8.45 -10.05 -8.81
CA ILE A 270 -8.17 -8.76 -9.50
C ILE A 270 -7.39 -8.93 -10.81
N PRO A 271 -6.37 -9.82 -10.93
CA PRO A 271 -5.50 -9.86 -12.10
C PRO A 271 -6.21 -10.05 -13.46
N PRO A 272 -7.25 -10.88 -13.61
CA PRO A 272 -8.00 -10.98 -14.87
C PRO A 272 -8.61 -9.64 -15.31
N TYR A 273 -9.10 -8.82 -14.37
CA TYR A 273 -9.65 -7.50 -14.69
C TYR A 273 -8.56 -6.52 -15.11
N ILE A 274 -7.41 -6.51 -14.44
CA ILE A 274 -6.26 -5.67 -14.84
C ILE A 274 -5.80 -6.06 -16.25
N ASN A 275 -5.74 -7.35 -16.58
CA ASN A 275 -5.34 -7.82 -17.90
C ASN A 275 -6.34 -7.48 -19.04
N LEU A 276 -7.58 -7.08 -18.75
CA LEU A 276 -8.49 -6.51 -19.74
C LEU A 276 -8.11 -5.08 -20.14
N MET A 277 -7.41 -4.35 -19.26
CA MET A 277 -7.13 -2.92 -19.42
C MET A 277 -6.05 -2.67 -20.47
N ASN A 278 -6.18 -1.55 -21.18
CA ASN A 278 -5.15 -0.98 -22.03
C ASN A 278 -4.32 0.07 -21.28
N CYS A 279 -4.91 0.70 -20.27
CA CYS A 279 -4.20 1.50 -19.26
C CYS A 279 -4.95 1.47 -17.92
N LEU A 280 -4.22 1.58 -16.82
CA LEU A 280 -4.80 1.80 -15.50
C LEU A 280 -4.59 3.26 -15.09
N VAL A 281 -5.63 3.90 -14.55
CA VAL A 281 -5.56 5.29 -14.09
C VAL A 281 -5.78 5.34 -12.58
N LEU A 282 -4.85 5.97 -11.85
CA LEU A 282 -5.00 6.30 -10.43
C LEU A 282 -5.04 7.82 -10.26
N PRO A 283 -6.23 8.45 -10.37
CA PRO A 283 -6.38 9.90 -10.38
C PRO A 283 -6.57 10.50 -8.97
N SER A 284 -5.91 9.93 -7.96
CA SER A 284 -6.05 10.33 -6.57
C SER A 284 -5.82 11.85 -6.38
N GLN A 285 -6.51 12.44 -5.41
CA GLN A 285 -6.46 13.88 -5.12
C GLN A 285 -6.25 14.11 -3.63
N THR A 286 -5.47 15.10 -3.28
CA THR A 286 -5.32 15.56 -1.91
C THR A 286 -6.68 16.04 -1.38
N SER A 287 -7.08 15.54 -0.22
CA SER A 287 -8.33 15.94 0.44
C SER A 287 -8.04 16.49 1.83
N TYR A 288 -8.64 17.64 2.15
CA TYR A 288 -8.56 18.25 3.49
C TYR A 288 -9.81 18.02 4.34
N LYS A 289 -10.72 17.15 3.87
CA LYS A 289 -11.95 16.79 4.60
C LYS A 289 -11.70 15.86 5.79
N PHE A 290 -10.61 15.08 5.75
CA PHE A 290 -10.27 14.16 6.82
C PHE A 290 -9.57 14.88 7.97
N LYS A 291 -10.05 14.64 9.19
CA LYS A 291 -9.45 15.18 10.40
C LYS A 291 -9.17 14.05 11.37
N THR A 292 -7.94 14.01 11.86
CA THR A 292 -7.51 13.19 12.99
C THR A 292 -7.19 14.09 14.17
N LEU A 293 -6.86 13.51 15.31
CA LEU A 293 -6.43 14.29 16.48
C LEU A 293 -5.16 15.11 16.24
N THR A 294 -4.35 14.73 15.25
CA THR A 294 -3.00 15.30 15.06
C THR A 294 -2.78 15.89 13.68
N ALA A 295 -3.63 15.60 12.69
CA ALA A 295 -3.46 16.08 11.33
C ALA A 295 -4.78 16.26 10.59
N VAL A 296 -4.72 17.06 9.53
CA VAL A 296 -5.83 17.29 8.59
C VAL A 296 -5.36 16.90 7.20
N GLY A 297 -6.20 16.15 6.50
CA GLY A 297 -6.00 15.79 5.10
C GLY A 297 -5.81 14.30 4.85
N TRP A 298 -5.74 14.00 3.57
CA TRP A 298 -5.40 12.71 3.01
C TRP A 298 -4.63 12.91 1.71
N LYS A 299 -3.60 12.15 1.50
CA LYS A 299 -2.86 12.00 0.24
C LYS A 299 -2.63 10.54 -0.05
N GLU A 300 -2.43 10.18 -1.31
CA GLU A 300 -2.04 8.81 -1.66
C GLU A 300 -0.72 8.43 -0.98
N GLN A 301 -0.75 7.34 -0.23
CA GLN A 301 0.42 6.90 0.52
C GLN A 301 1.39 6.08 -0.31
N PHE A 302 0.87 5.35 -1.31
CA PHE A 302 1.67 4.54 -2.23
C PHE A 302 0.95 4.30 -3.56
N GLY A 303 -0.27 3.70 -3.52
CA GLY A 303 -1.01 3.32 -4.71
C GLY A 303 -0.66 1.92 -5.21
N HIS A 304 -0.82 0.87 -4.37
CA HIS A 304 -0.46 -0.52 -4.69
C HIS A 304 -0.97 -1.01 -6.05
N VAL A 305 -2.16 -0.58 -6.45
CA VAL A 305 -2.72 -0.96 -7.76
C VAL A 305 -1.84 -0.55 -8.95
N LEU A 306 -0.99 0.47 -8.78
CA LEU A 306 -0.02 0.86 -9.82
C LEU A 306 1.01 -0.24 -10.05
N ILE A 307 1.63 -0.76 -8.98
CA ILE A 307 2.62 -1.83 -9.11
C ILE A 307 1.99 -3.15 -9.55
N GLU A 308 0.71 -3.40 -9.21
CA GLU A 308 -0.07 -4.53 -9.70
C GLU A 308 -0.30 -4.46 -11.20
N ALA A 309 -0.69 -3.28 -11.71
CA ALA A 309 -0.86 -3.05 -13.15
C ALA A 309 0.49 -3.11 -13.90
N MET A 310 1.53 -2.50 -13.33
CA MET A 310 2.89 -2.52 -13.88
C MET A 310 3.42 -3.96 -13.97
N ALA A 311 3.21 -4.80 -12.95
CA ALA A 311 3.57 -6.22 -12.99
C ALA A 311 2.84 -6.99 -14.09
N CYS A 312 1.62 -6.57 -14.43
CA CYS A 312 0.85 -7.08 -15.57
C CYS A 312 1.24 -6.43 -16.90
N LYS A 313 2.29 -5.63 -17.00
CA LYS A 313 2.67 -4.85 -18.20
C LYS A 313 1.56 -3.95 -18.71
N ILE A 314 0.71 -3.43 -17.84
CA ILE A 314 -0.32 -2.46 -18.18
C ILE A 314 0.25 -1.06 -17.93
N PRO A 315 0.30 -0.17 -18.94
CA PRO A 315 0.74 1.20 -18.75
C PRO A 315 -0.14 1.92 -17.73
N VAL A 316 0.46 2.76 -16.91
CA VAL A 316 -0.21 3.47 -15.84
C VAL A 316 -0.21 4.98 -16.07
N ILE A 317 -1.32 5.62 -15.67
CA ILE A 317 -1.43 7.08 -15.57
C ILE A 317 -1.75 7.39 -14.12
N GLY A 318 -0.98 8.28 -13.51
CA GLY A 318 -1.20 8.71 -12.14
C GLY A 318 -1.28 10.22 -11.99
N SER A 319 -1.98 10.69 -10.97
CA SER A 319 -1.88 12.10 -10.57
C SER A 319 -0.57 12.35 -9.81
N ASP A 320 -0.23 13.62 -9.61
CA ASP A 320 0.91 14.01 -8.76
C ASP A 320 0.59 14.00 -7.25
N CYS A 321 -0.46 13.30 -6.84
CA CYS A 321 -0.90 13.18 -5.45
C CYS A 321 0.00 12.22 -4.65
N GLY A 322 0.66 12.75 -3.63
CA GLY A 322 1.45 11.96 -2.68
C GLY A 322 2.58 11.16 -3.32
N GLU A 323 2.64 9.85 -3.08
CA GLU A 323 3.73 8.98 -3.52
C GLU A 323 3.60 8.51 -4.99
N ILE A 324 2.47 8.76 -5.66
CA ILE A 324 2.21 8.28 -7.03
C ILE A 324 3.36 8.60 -8.00
N PRO A 325 3.90 9.85 -8.07
CA PRO A 325 4.98 10.16 -8.99
C PRO A 325 6.24 9.34 -8.74
N HIS A 326 6.56 9.07 -7.48
CA HIS A 326 7.73 8.28 -7.13
C HIS A 326 7.54 6.79 -7.47
N VAL A 327 6.35 6.24 -7.22
CA VAL A 327 6.02 4.85 -7.58
C VAL A 327 6.11 4.64 -9.09
N ILE A 328 5.54 5.54 -9.88
CA ILE A 328 5.54 5.45 -11.35
C ILE A 328 6.95 5.74 -11.92
N GLY A 329 7.63 6.77 -11.43
CA GLY A 329 8.91 7.23 -11.99
C GLY A 329 8.76 7.63 -13.46
N ASP A 330 9.62 7.08 -14.31
CA ASP A 330 9.61 7.25 -15.76
C ASP A 330 8.82 6.16 -16.53
N ALA A 331 8.13 5.30 -15.80
CA ALA A 331 7.45 4.12 -16.33
C ALA A 331 5.94 4.31 -16.56
N GLY A 332 5.47 5.55 -16.64
CA GLY A 332 4.07 5.90 -16.87
C GLY A 332 3.89 7.38 -17.10
N LEU A 333 2.65 7.83 -17.18
CA LEU A 333 2.31 9.25 -17.36
C LEU A 333 1.82 9.87 -16.05
N ILE A 334 2.26 11.10 -15.77
CA ILE A 334 1.84 11.87 -14.59
C ILE A 334 1.07 13.11 -15.02
N PHE A 335 -0.02 13.40 -14.34
CA PHE A 335 -0.80 14.62 -14.55
C PHE A 335 -1.06 15.36 -13.21
N PRO A 336 -1.25 16.69 -13.21
CA PRO A 336 -1.59 17.45 -12.01
C PRO A 336 -2.95 17.00 -11.43
N GLU A 337 -3.00 16.74 -10.11
CA GLU A 337 -4.23 16.29 -9.45
C GLU A 337 -5.41 17.23 -9.74
N GLY A 338 -6.57 16.67 -10.04
CA GLY A 338 -7.78 17.43 -10.39
C GLY A 338 -7.82 18.00 -11.81
N ASN A 339 -6.75 17.88 -12.60
CA ASN A 339 -6.70 18.42 -13.95
C ASN A 339 -7.23 17.43 -15.00
N ALA A 340 -8.54 17.48 -15.26
CA ALA A 340 -9.19 16.62 -16.24
C ALA A 340 -8.68 16.84 -17.68
N GLY A 341 -8.22 18.06 -18.02
CA GLY A 341 -7.70 18.39 -19.34
C GLY A 341 -6.39 17.66 -19.63
N VAL A 342 -5.41 17.75 -18.73
CA VAL A 342 -4.13 17.05 -18.89
C VAL A 342 -4.30 15.54 -18.82
N LEU A 343 -5.17 15.02 -17.94
CA LEU A 343 -5.49 13.59 -17.90
C LEU A 343 -6.10 13.11 -19.23
N ARG A 344 -6.99 13.91 -19.83
CA ARG A 344 -7.54 13.62 -21.17
C ARG A 344 -6.45 13.54 -22.22
N ASP A 345 -5.48 14.43 -22.20
CA ASP A 345 -4.37 14.43 -23.16
C ASP A 345 -3.47 13.19 -22.98
N CYS A 346 -3.16 12.79 -21.74
CA CYS A 346 -2.47 11.54 -21.43
C CYS A 346 -3.24 10.31 -21.97
N LEU A 347 -4.56 10.25 -21.75
CA LEU A 347 -5.40 9.16 -22.26
C LEU A 347 -5.38 9.13 -23.80
N ARG A 348 -5.53 10.29 -24.45
CA ARG A 348 -5.48 10.41 -25.92
C ARG A 348 -4.14 9.92 -26.45
N GLU A 349 -3.04 10.30 -25.84
CA GLU A 349 -1.71 9.89 -26.25
C GLU A 349 -1.56 8.35 -26.23
N LEU A 350 -2.01 7.67 -25.15
CA LEU A 350 -1.97 6.21 -25.07
C LEU A 350 -2.92 5.53 -26.07
N MET A 351 -4.07 6.16 -26.39
CA MET A 351 -5.00 5.64 -27.41
C MET A 351 -4.40 5.71 -28.81
N GLU A 352 -3.62 6.74 -29.12
CA GLU A 352 -3.06 7.02 -30.45
C GLU A 352 -1.70 6.33 -30.66
N ARG A 353 -0.89 6.23 -29.59
CA ARG A 353 0.49 5.72 -29.66
C ARG A 353 0.62 4.37 -28.99
N ARG A 354 0.35 3.31 -29.74
CA ARG A 354 0.48 1.93 -29.24
C ARG A 354 1.92 1.55 -28.89
N ASP A 355 2.90 2.13 -29.61
CA ASP A 355 4.33 2.00 -29.33
C ASP A 355 4.70 2.55 -27.94
N LEU A 356 4.22 3.75 -27.63
CA LEU A 356 4.42 4.34 -26.30
C LEU A 356 3.74 3.52 -25.19
N ALA A 357 2.50 3.07 -25.42
CA ALA A 357 1.79 2.24 -24.45
C ALA A 357 2.54 0.93 -24.16
N ALA A 358 3.10 0.29 -25.17
CA ALA A 358 3.91 -0.92 -25.00
C ALA A 358 5.22 -0.63 -24.25
N ASP A 359 5.95 0.43 -24.62
CA ASP A 359 7.18 0.84 -23.96
C ASP A 359 6.97 1.17 -22.47
N LEU A 360 5.91 1.95 -22.15
CA LEU A 360 5.56 2.26 -20.76
C LEU A 360 5.14 1.00 -19.99
N GLY A 361 4.44 0.06 -20.62
CA GLY A 361 4.10 -1.22 -20.01
C GLY A 361 5.33 -2.06 -19.68
N ASP A 362 6.31 -2.13 -20.57
CA ASP A 362 7.56 -2.86 -20.34
C ASP A 362 8.44 -2.17 -19.29
N ARG A 363 8.60 -0.85 -19.33
CA ARG A 363 9.30 -0.09 -18.28
C ARG A 363 8.63 -0.25 -16.93
N GLY A 364 7.28 -0.21 -16.89
CA GLY A 364 6.51 -0.46 -15.69
C GLY A 364 6.78 -1.83 -15.11
N TYR A 365 6.78 -2.87 -15.94
CA TYR A 365 7.09 -4.23 -15.52
C TYR A 365 8.49 -4.32 -14.88
N HIS A 366 9.52 -3.85 -15.57
CA HIS A 366 10.89 -3.88 -15.03
C HIS A 366 11.00 -3.11 -13.70
N ARG A 367 10.33 -1.97 -13.59
CA ARG A 367 10.31 -1.20 -12.36
C ARG A 367 9.61 -1.93 -11.22
N ALA A 368 8.43 -2.54 -11.49
CA ALA A 368 7.69 -3.30 -10.48
C ALA A 368 8.47 -4.52 -10.00
N ILE A 369 9.03 -5.30 -10.93
CA ILE A 369 9.79 -6.52 -10.59
C ILE A 369 11.09 -6.18 -9.86
N GLY A 370 11.81 -5.15 -10.29
CA GLY A 370 13.10 -4.80 -9.69
C GLY A 370 13.01 -4.11 -8.32
N ASN A 371 11.86 -3.47 -7.99
CA ASN A 371 11.79 -2.64 -6.79
C ASN A 371 10.65 -3.00 -5.83
N TYR A 372 9.57 -3.63 -6.31
CA TYR A 372 8.32 -3.69 -5.56
C TYR A 372 7.72 -5.09 -5.42
N THR A 373 8.41 -6.15 -5.87
CA THR A 373 7.99 -7.52 -5.55
C THR A 373 8.24 -7.82 -4.07
N ASN A 374 7.55 -8.81 -3.51
CA ASN A 374 7.81 -9.26 -2.16
C ASN A 374 9.26 -9.74 -1.99
N GLN A 375 9.86 -10.35 -3.04
CA GLN A 375 11.27 -10.73 -3.08
C GLN A 375 12.20 -9.51 -3.00
N ALA A 376 12.02 -8.52 -3.89
CA ALA A 376 12.84 -7.32 -3.92
C ALA A 376 12.77 -6.53 -2.59
N LEU A 377 11.57 -6.45 -1.99
CA LEU A 377 11.40 -5.79 -0.69
C LEU A 377 12.03 -6.58 0.46
N ALA A 378 12.01 -7.91 0.40
CA ALA A 378 12.68 -8.74 1.41
C ALA A 378 14.19 -8.58 1.36
N GLU A 379 14.78 -8.50 0.16
CA GLU A 379 16.21 -8.24 -0.04
C GLU A 379 16.60 -6.84 0.45
N GLN A 380 15.89 -5.80 0.04
CA GLN A 380 16.12 -4.42 0.52
C GLN A 380 16.01 -4.32 2.06
N LEU A 381 15.05 -5.03 2.65
CA LEU A 381 14.86 -5.06 4.09
C LEU A 381 16.01 -5.77 4.80
N LEU A 382 16.51 -6.88 4.25
CA LEU A 382 17.66 -7.61 4.77
C LEU A 382 18.92 -6.75 4.75
N ASP A 383 19.17 -6.05 3.64
CA ASP A 383 20.32 -5.16 3.51
C ASP A 383 20.26 -4.04 4.56
N PHE A 384 19.09 -3.44 4.75
CA PHE A 384 18.87 -2.41 5.77
C PHE A 384 19.10 -2.95 7.18
N TYR A 385 18.68 -4.19 7.48
CA TYR A 385 18.93 -4.79 8.79
C TYR A 385 20.43 -5.08 9.02
N LYS A 386 21.15 -5.54 7.98
CA LYS A 386 22.59 -5.78 8.04
C LYS A 386 23.39 -4.51 8.26
N GLU A 387 22.96 -3.39 7.70
CA GLU A 387 23.57 -2.08 7.90
C GLU A 387 23.47 -1.60 9.37
N LEU A 388 22.43 -2.02 10.09
CA LEU A 388 22.16 -1.60 11.47
C LEU A 388 22.85 -2.48 12.52
N LEU A 389 23.20 -3.74 12.18
CA LEU A 389 23.80 -4.70 13.10
C LEU A 389 25.32 -4.56 13.17
#